data_f1897f2d8820514a8053d31b0e04f2f9
#
_entry.id   f1897f2d8820514a8053d31b0e04f2f9
#
_cell.length_a   1.000
_cell.length_b   1.000
_cell.length_c   1.000
_cell.angle_alpha   90.00
_cell.angle_beta   90.00
_cell.angle_gamma   90.00
#
_symmetry.space_group_name_H-M   'P 1'
#
loop_
_entity.id
_entity.type
_entity.pdbx_description
1 polymer ?
#
loop_
_entity_poly.entity_id
_entity_poly.type
_entity_poly.pdbx_seq_one_letter_code
_entity_poly.pdbx_strand_id
1 'polypeptide(L)'
;VRSQPGWEEHLGEVLGGRYPRSDFSRLRLQVAHPMDNGMVSGIPEFFINHAELRDGNDQLLARLELFPAVSENPNLAFDIEGAGQTRLVLRDNSGNQFDAAIP
;
A
#
# COMPACT_ATOMS: atom_id res chain seq x y z
N VAL A 1 3.89 13.45 6.63
CA VAL A 1 4.44 12.26 7.31
C VAL A 1 5.79 12.58 7.91
N ARG A 2 6.73 13.08 7.13
CA ARG A 2 8.07 13.38 7.63
C ARG A 2 8.10 14.48 8.67
N SER A 3 7.09 15.34 8.72
CA SER A 3 7.01 16.40 9.73
C SER A 3 6.56 15.90 11.09
N GLN A 4 6.08 14.67 11.18
CA GLN A 4 5.61 14.07 12.42
C GLN A 4 6.74 13.27 13.07
N PRO A 5 7.13 13.55 14.33
CA PRO A 5 8.13 12.75 15.02
C PRO A 5 7.72 11.27 15.08
N GLY A 6 8.67 10.38 14.82
CA GLY A 6 8.42 8.94 14.88
C GLY A 6 7.71 8.37 13.66
N TRP A 7 7.67 9.09 12.55
CA TRP A 7 6.99 8.60 11.35
C TRP A 7 7.58 7.27 10.83
N GLU A 8 8.88 7.04 11.03
CA GLU A 8 9.54 5.81 10.61
C GLU A 8 8.97 4.58 11.31
N GLU A 9 8.47 4.73 12.53
CA GLU A 9 7.87 3.62 13.28
C GLU A 9 6.58 3.14 12.65
N HIS A 10 5.91 4.00 11.89
CA HIS A 10 4.64 3.69 11.24
C HIS A 10 4.80 3.40 9.75
N LEU A 11 6.03 3.39 9.26
CA LEU A 11 6.29 3.16 7.85
C LEU A 11 5.71 1.83 7.39
N GLY A 12 4.91 1.87 6.33
CA GLY A 12 4.30 0.67 5.76
C GLY A 12 3.02 0.20 6.46
N GLU A 13 2.57 0.89 7.52
CA GLU A 13 1.29 0.56 8.14
C GLU A 13 0.14 0.78 7.15
N VAL A 14 -0.82 -0.11 7.17
CA VAL A 14 -1.98 -0.08 6.29
C VAL A 14 -3.23 0.13 7.10
N LEU A 15 -3.98 1.16 6.76
CA LEU A 15 -5.30 1.44 7.34
C LEU A 15 -6.35 1.26 6.26
N GLY A 16 -7.53 0.81 6.65
CA GLY A 16 -8.63 0.69 5.72
C GLY A 16 -9.49 -0.52 6.03
N GLY A 17 -10.29 -0.90 5.06
CA GLY A 17 -11.23 -1.98 5.29
C GLY A 17 -11.83 -2.51 4.00
N ARG A 18 -12.71 -3.49 4.22
CA ARG A 18 -13.45 -4.18 3.19
C ARG A 18 -14.90 -3.71 3.21
N TYR A 19 -15.40 -3.37 2.04
CA TYR A 19 -16.76 -2.89 1.86
C TYR A 19 -17.48 -3.84 0.90
N PRO A 20 -18.32 -4.76 1.41
CA PRO A 20 -19.06 -5.70 0.54
C PRO A 20 -20.01 -4.98 -0.41
N ARG A 21 -20.10 -5.50 -1.61
CA ARG A 21 -21.09 -5.12 -2.63
C ARG A 21 -21.82 -6.39 -3.06
N SER A 22 -22.83 -6.26 -3.94
CA SER A 22 -23.63 -7.41 -4.35
C SER A 22 -22.82 -8.49 -5.06
N ASP A 23 -21.88 -8.10 -5.94
CA ASP A 23 -21.12 -9.02 -6.78
C ASP A 23 -19.64 -9.06 -6.47
N PHE A 24 -19.16 -8.17 -5.59
CA PHE A 24 -17.72 -8.04 -5.30
C PHE A 24 -17.52 -7.40 -3.94
N SER A 25 -16.27 -7.39 -3.48
CA SER A 25 -15.86 -6.60 -2.31
C SER A 25 -14.90 -5.51 -2.74
N ARG A 26 -15.08 -4.31 -2.20
CA ARG A 26 -14.16 -3.20 -2.43
C ARG A 26 -13.24 -3.05 -1.24
N LEU A 27 -11.94 -3.12 -1.49
CA LEU A 27 -10.93 -2.82 -0.49
C LEU A 27 -10.46 -1.39 -0.69
N ARG A 28 -10.48 -0.60 0.39
CA ARG A 28 -9.94 0.76 0.40
C ARG A 28 -8.88 0.81 1.46
N LEU A 29 -7.65 1.09 1.04
CA LEU A 29 -6.48 0.98 1.88
C LEU A 29 -5.66 2.26 1.77
N GLN A 30 -5.09 2.69 2.90
CA GLN A 30 -4.13 3.79 2.93
C GLN A 30 -2.84 3.27 3.55
N VAL A 31 -1.74 3.54 2.90
CA VAL A 31 -0.41 3.08 3.31
C VAL A 31 0.37 4.28 3.86
N ALA A 32 0.98 4.11 5.04
CA ALA A 32 1.85 5.14 5.60
C ALA A 32 3.22 5.09 4.93
N HIS A 33 3.47 6.03 4.03
CA HIS A 33 4.76 6.14 3.32
C HIS A 33 4.92 7.56 2.79
N PRO A 34 6.12 8.15 2.88
CA PRO A 34 6.32 9.54 2.45
C PRO A 34 6.21 9.77 0.95
N MET A 35 6.50 8.77 0.12
CA MET A 35 6.42 8.89 -1.35
C MET A 35 7.23 10.06 -1.88
N ASP A 36 8.51 10.14 -1.48
CA ASP A 36 9.41 11.22 -1.91
C ASP A 36 9.86 11.00 -3.36
N ASN A 37 9.85 12.07 -4.14
CA ASN A 37 10.19 12.01 -5.56
C ASN A 37 11.64 12.46 -5.87
N GLY A 38 12.43 12.75 -4.85
CA GLY A 38 13.83 13.17 -5.01
C GLY A 38 14.01 14.62 -5.45
N MET A 39 12.93 15.40 -5.55
CA MET A 39 13.02 16.79 -5.99
C MET A 39 13.35 17.77 -4.85
N VAL A 40 13.21 17.34 -3.61
CA VAL A 40 13.57 18.16 -2.45
C VAL A 40 15.05 17.95 -2.13
N SER A 41 15.79 19.04 -2.02
CA SER A 41 17.23 18.98 -1.74
C SER A 41 17.50 18.25 -0.41
N GLY A 42 18.41 17.29 -0.44
CA GLY A 42 18.77 16.50 0.73
C GLY A 42 17.83 15.35 1.05
N ILE A 43 16.74 15.19 0.30
CA ILE A 43 15.81 14.09 0.47
C ILE A 43 15.82 13.25 -0.81
N PRO A 44 16.41 12.03 -0.79
CA PRO A 44 16.44 11.17 -1.96
C PRO A 44 15.06 10.60 -2.26
N GLU A 45 14.89 10.07 -3.47
CA GLU A 45 13.68 9.31 -3.80
C GLU A 45 13.44 8.20 -2.78
N PHE A 46 12.21 8.14 -2.28
CA PHE A 46 11.79 7.10 -1.36
C PHE A 46 10.30 6.89 -1.53
N PHE A 47 9.93 5.84 -2.25
CA PHE A 47 8.53 5.62 -2.62
C PHE A 47 8.24 4.14 -2.77
N ILE A 48 6.97 3.78 -2.54
CA ILE A 48 6.47 2.44 -2.85
C ILE A 48 6.37 2.34 -4.37
N ASN A 49 7.05 1.36 -4.94
CA ASN A 49 7.04 1.15 -6.39
C ASN A 49 6.20 -0.05 -6.81
N HIS A 50 5.81 -0.90 -5.87
CA HIS A 50 5.10 -2.14 -6.19
C HIS A 50 4.10 -2.50 -5.09
N ALA A 51 2.89 -2.86 -5.48
CA ALA A 51 1.85 -3.36 -4.58
C ALA A 51 1.20 -4.60 -5.19
N GLU A 52 1.04 -5.64 -4.38
CA GLU A 52 0.34 -6.86 -4.75
C GLU A 52 -0.76 -7.16 -3.76
N LEU A 53 -1.90 -7.59 -4.26
CA LEU A 53 -2.97 -8.15 -3.45
C LEU A 53 -3.04 -9.65 -3.72
N ARG A 54 -2.97 -10.46 -2.66
CA ARG A 54 -3.01 -11.92 -2.74
C ARG A 54 -4.15 -12.46 -1.90
N ASP A 55 -4.66 -13.62 -2.29
CA ASP A 55 -5.72 -14.30 -1.54
C ASP A 55 -5.14 -15.21 -0.44
N GLY A 56 -6.03 -15.93 0.27
CA GLY A 56 -5.62 -16.83 1.34
C GLY A 56 -4.76 -18.02 0.89
N ASN A 57 -4.74 -18.33 -0.40
CA ASN A 57 -3.91 -19.37 -1.01
C ASN A 57 -2.64 -18.79 -1.66
N ASP A 58 -2.33 -17.53 -1.37
CA ASP A 58 -1.19 -16.81 -1.90
C ASP A 58 -1.23 -16.62 -3.42
N GLN A 59 -2.42 -16.67 -4.02
CA GLN A 59 -2.61 -16.38 -5.43
C GLN A 59 -2.70 -14.87 -5.65
N LEU A 60 -2.07 -14.39 -6.71
CA LEU A 60 -2.08 -12.99 -7.06
C LEU A 60 -3.46 -12.58 -7.59
N LEU A 61 -4.09 -11.62 -6.90
CA LEU A 61 -5.38 -11.07 -7.31
C LEU A 61 -5.24 -9.78 -8.10
N ALA A 62 -4.27 -8.94 -7.72
CA ALA A 62 -4.03 -7.66 -8.38
C ALA A 62 -2.60 -7.20 -8.14
N ARG A 63 -2.09 -6.41 -9.07
CA ARG A 63 -0.76 -5.83 -8.98
C ARG A 63 -0.78 -4.40 -9.47
N LEU A 64 -0.12 -3.50 -8.74
CA LEU A 64 0.03 -2.10 -9.11
C LEU A 64 1.50 -1.71 -9.12
N GLU A 65 1.89 -0.95 -10.13
CA GLU A 65 3.17 -0.25 -10.15
C GLU A 65 2.91 1.21 -9.77
N LEU A 66 3.66 1.73 -8.83
CA LEU A 66 3.51 3.10 -8.35
C LEU A 66 4.73 3.93 -8.71
N PHE A 67 4.54 5.24 -8.75
CA PHE A 67 5.56 6.20 -9.18
C PHE A 67 5.80 7.23 -8.10
N PRO A 68 6.98 7.90 -8.10
CA PRO A 68 7.28 8.88 -7.06
C PRO A 68 6.33 10.09 -7.03
N ALA A 69 5.59 10.33 -8.11
CA ALA A 69 4.64 11.45 -8.18
C ALA A 69 3.34 11.20 -7.40
N VAL A 70 3.15 9.97 -6.87
CA VAL A 70 1.99 9.67 -6.04
C VAL A 70 2.11 10.43 -4.71
N SER A 71 0.98 10.93 -4.20
CA SER A 71 0.95 11.66 -2.93
C SER A 71 1.43 10.79 -1.75
N GLU A 72 1.94 11.42 -0.70
CA GLU A 72 2.28 10.70 0.52
C GLU A 72 1.04 10.00 1.09
N ASN A 73 1.26 8.92 1.81
CA ASN A 73 0.21 8.05 2.35
C ASN A 73 -0.79 7.65 1.27
N PRO A 74 -0.34 6.95 0.22
CA PRO A 74 -1.20 6.70 -0.93
C PRO A 74 -2.43 5.87 -0.57
N ASN A 75 -3.54 6.19 -1.23
CA ASN A 75 -4.78 5.44 -1.13
C ASN A 75 -4.85 4.44 -2.27
N LEU A 76 -5.11 3.18 -1.95
CA LEU A 76 -5.26 2.11 -2.92
C LEU A 76 -6.67 1.55 -2.82
N ALA A 77 -7.26 1.23 -3.96
CA ALA A 77 -8.58 0.60 -4.02
C ALA A 77 -8.53 -0.60 -4.95
N PHE A 78 -9.15 -1.69 -4.50
CA PHE A 78 -9.26 -2.92 -5.28
C PHE A 78 -10.68 -3.44 -5.22
N ASP A 79 -11.20 -3.87 -6.34
CA ASP A 79 -12.46 -4.62 -6.41
C ASP A 79 -12.11 -6.08 -6.66
N ILE A 80 -12.53 -6.96 -5.75
CA ILE A 80 -12.22 -8.38 -5.84
C ILE A 80 -13.50 -9.22 -5.75
N GLU A 81 -13.48 -10.36 -6.42
CA GLU A 81 -14.55 -11.35 -6.27
C GLU A 81 -14.33 -12.16 -5.00
N GLY A 82 -15.43 -12.56 -4.37
CA GLY A 82 -15.36 -13.39 -3.18
C GLY A 82 -15.13 -12.60 -1.89
N ALA A 83 -15.09 -13.33 -0.79
CA ALA A 83 -15.02 -12.77 0.56
C ALA A 83 -13.91 -13.38 1.41
N GLY A 84 -12.96 -14.08 0.81
CA GLY A 84 -11.85 -14.69 1.53
C GLY A 84 -10.84 -13.68 2.07
N GLN A 85 -9.93 -14.14 2.89
CA GLN A 85 -8.84 -13.31 3.40
C GLN A 85 -7.95 -12.83 2.27
N THR A 86 -7.43 -11.63 2.42
CA THR A 86 -6.48 -11.05 1.48
C THR A 86 -5.26 -10.53 2.21
N ARG A 87 -4.17 -10.44 1.48
CA ARG A 87 -2.91 -9.89 1.99
C ARG A 87 -2.36 -8.88 1.01
N LEU A 88 -2.00 -7.72 1.51
CA LEU A 88 -1.35 -6.67 0.72
C LEU A 88 0.17 -6.78 0.93
N VAL A 89 0.91 -6.89 -0.15
CA VAL A 89 2.38 -6.91 -0.15
C VAL A 89 2.87 -5.68 -0.88
N LEU A 90 3.73 -4.92 -0.23
CA LEU A 90 4.25 -3.67 -0.74
C LEU A 90 5.78 -3.71 -0.76
N ARG A 91 6.38 -3.09 -1.77
CA ARG A 91 7.83 -2.91 -1.83
C ARG A 91 8.14 -1.47 -2.19
N ASP A 92 9.21 -0.93 -1.60
CA ASP A 92 9.69 0.39 -1.95
C ASP A 92 11.05 0.34 -2.64
N ASN A 93 11.51 1.48 -3.13
CA ASN A 93 12.77 1.57 -3.85
C ASN A 93 14.02 1.45 -2.96
N SER A 94 13.83 1.42 -1.64
CA SER A 94 14.93 1.22 -0.69
C SER A 94 15.08 -0.24 -0.26
N GLY A 95 14.29 -1.15 -0.84
CA GLY A 95 14.34 -2.57 -0.53
C GLY A 95 13.46 -3.00 0.64
N ASN A 96 12.65 -2.11 1.19
CA ASN A 96 11.70 -2.49 2.23
C ASN A 96 10.54 -3.28 1.62
N GLN A 97 10.08 -4.27 2.36
CA GLN A 97 8.86 -5.01 2.04
C GLN A 97 7.92 -4.96 3.23
N PHE A 98 6.66 -4.68 2.95
CA PHE A 98 5.62 -4.62 3.96
C PHE A 98 4.52 -5.61 3.62
N ASP A 99 3.99 -6.28 4.63
CA ASP A 99 2.88 -7.22 4.51
C ASP A 99 1.77 -6.83 5.46
N ALA A 100 0.54 -6.83 4.98
CA ALA A 100 -0.62 -6.53 5.80
C ALA A 100 -1.75 -7.49 5.47
N ALA A 101 -2.28 -8.16 6.48
CA ALA A 101 -3.48 -8.97 6.32
C ALA A 101 -4.71 -8.06 6.30
N ILE A 102 -5.57 -8.25 5.31
CA ILE A 102 -6.82 -7.49 5.16
C ILE A 102 -7.96 -8.48 5.38
N PRO A 103 -8.63 -8.40 6.53
CA PRO A 103 -9.75 -9.31 6.83
C PRO A 103 -10.95 -9.12 5.95
#